data_993d01e89bca53c195636244ce1e1b9e
#
_entry.id   993d01e89bca53c195636244ce1e1b9e
#
_cell.length_a   1.000
_cell.length_b   1.000
_cell.length_c   1.000
_cell.angle_alpha   90.00
_cell.angle_beta   90.00
_cell.angle_gamma   90.00
#
_symmetry.space_group_name_H-M   'P 1'
#
loop_
_entity.id
_entity.type
_entity.pdbx_description
1 polymer ?
#
loop_
_entity_poly.entity_id
_entity_poly.type
_entity_poly.pdbx_seq_one_letter_code
_entity_poly.pdbx_strand_id
1 'polypeptide(L)'
;MSYSLGPGPLPPIIRKLIIANVVAFLVTSVTPGIMLWFGLRPADVFGRLHLWQPVTYMFLHGGLFHLLFNMLALWMFGVELERMWGSRYFLRYYFVTGVGAAATTLVLSLVPMAGGEQLYYSLTVGASGAVYGLLLAYGLYFPDRPIYLYLIFPIPAKYFVMIVGAISFFSSLGGASGVAHTAHLGGLLAGYLYLKGPRTRLMAEFAYRFEKWQINRSRRRFDVYTGGRGSDRDKRIH
;
A
#
# COMPACT_ATOMS: atom_id res chain seq x y z
N MET A 1 25.63 13.48 17.55
CA MET A 1 24.51 12.81 16.83
C MET A 1 24.09 13.74 15.71
N SER A 2 24.33 13.39 14.45
CA SER A 2 23.88 14.19 13.30
C SER A 2 22.37 13.95 13.13
N TYR A 3 21.56 14.95 13.42
CA TYR A 3 20.14 14.93 13.12
C TYR A 3 19.98 15.06 11.60
N SER A 4 19.71 13.95 10.92
CA SER A 4 19.29 14.00 9.53
C SER A 4 17.86 14.53 9.48
N LEU A 5 17.66 15.68 8.88
CA LEU A 5 16.32 16.22 8.56
C LEU A 5 15.73 15.34 7.43
N GLY A 6 14.98 14.32 7.81
CA GLY A 6 14.27 13.44 6.89
C GLY A 6 14.67 11.96 6.98
N PRO A 7 13.94 11.08 6.30
CA PRO A 7 14.07 9.62 6.41
C PRO A 7 15.34 9.04 5.73
N GLY A 8 16.24 9.88 5.22
CA GLY A 8 17.50 9.45 4.60
C GLY A 8 17.38 9.00 3.13
N PRO A 9 18.39 8.26 2.58
CA PRO A 9 18.46 7.90 1.16
C PRO A 9 17.25 7.07 0.72
N LEU A 10 16.82 7.30 -0.54
CA LEU A 10 15.65 6.64 -1.13
C LEU A 10 15.90 5.14 -1.35
N PRO A 11 15.06 4.26 -0.75
CA PRO A 11 15.08 2.84 -1.08
C PRO A 11 14.66 2.56 -2.52
N PRO A 12 14.96 1.35 -3.05
CA PRO A 12 14.82 1.07 -4.49
C PRO A 12 13.42 1.24 -5.05
N ILE A 13 12.38 0.81 -4.32
CA ILE A 13 11.00 0.87 -4.83
C ILE A 13 10.45 2.28 -4.77
N ILE A 14 10.67 2.99 -3.67
CA ILE A 14 10.24 4.39 -3.55
C ILE A 14 10.86 5.23 -4.66
N ARG A 15 12.16 5.07 -4.91
CA ARG A 15 12.83 5.76 -6.02
C ARG A 15 12.17 5.46 -7.36
N LYS A 16 11.86 4.18 -7.66
CA LYS A 16 11.19 3.77 -8.90
C LYS A 16 9.77 4.36 -9.00
N LEU A 17 9.01 4.33 -7.90
CA LEU A 17 7.66 4.91 -7.87
C LEU A 17 7.68 6.42 -8.10
N ILE A 18 8.59 7.15 -7.45
CA ILE A 18 8.73 8.60 -7.67
C ILE A 18 9.06 8.89 -9.13
N ILE A 19 10.05 8.19 -9.70
CA ILE A 19 10.43 8.38 -11.10
C ILE A 19 9.25 8.08 -12.03
N ALA A 20 8.54 6.97 -11.83
CA ALA A 20 7.37 6.59 -12.64
C ALA A 20 6.27 7.66 -12.59
N ASN A 21 5.97 8.21 -11.40
CA ASN A 21 4.98 9.27 -11.24
C ASN A 21 5.41 10.59 -11.91
N VAL A 22 6.68 10.96 -11.76
CA VAL A 22 7.23 12.17 -12.44
C VAL A 22 7.18 12.00 -13.96
N VAL A 23 7.60 10.85 -14.48
CA VAL A 23 7.55 10.58 -15.94
C VAL A 23 6.10 10.61 -16.44
N ALA A 24 5.16 9.94 -15.74
CA ALA A 24 3.76 9.97 -16.10
C ALA A 24 3.19 11.38 -16.08
N PHE A 25 3.55 12.20 -15.09
CA PHE A 25 3.13 13.61 -15.02
C PHE A 25 3.66 14.43 -16.20
N LEU A 26 4.92 14.27 -16.56
CA LEU A 26 5.49 14.98 -17.72
C LEU A 26 4.79 14.57 -19.02
N VAL A 27 4.52 13.28 -19.22
CA VAL A 27 3.80 12.77 -20.38
C VAL A 27 2.37 13.32 -20.43
N THR A 28 1.65 13.33 -19.32
CA THR A 28 0.26 13.84 -19.25
C THR A 28 0.19 15.36 -19.40
N SER A 29 1.26 16.09 -19.03
CA SER A 29 1.33 17.54 -19.20
C SER A 29 1.41 17.95 -20.68
N VAL A 30 2.04 17.13 -21.52
CA VAL A 30 2.14 17.38 -22.98
C VAL A 30 1.04 16.68 -23.78
N THR A 31 0.37 15.68 -23.20
CA THR A 31 -0.71 14.92 -23.83
C THR A 31 -1.90 14.77 -22.87
N PRO A 32 -2.69 15.85 -22.65
CA PRO A 32 -3.76 15.84 -21.63
C PRO A 32 -4.83 14.75 -21.82
N GLY A 33 -5.09 14.32 -23.05
CA GLY A 33 -6.06 13.25 -23.38
C GLY A 33 -5.75 11.91 -22.72
N ILE A 34 -4.50 11.65 -22.36
CA ILE A 34 -4.07 10.43 -21.65
C ILE A 34 -4.78 10.31 -20.29
N MET A 35 -5.08 11.42 -19.63
CA MET A 35 -5.76 11.41 -18.34
C MET A 35 -7.12 10.70 -18.39
N LEU A 36 -7.89 10.85 -19.45
CA LEU A 36 -9.19 10.19 -19.62
C LEU A 36 -9.06 8.69 -19.87
N TRP A 37 -7.98 8.25 -20.52
CA TRP A 37 -7.74 6.85 -20.81
C TRP A 37 -7.23 6.05 -19.60
N PHE A 38 -6.37 6.67 -18.79
CA PHE A 38 -5.64 5.99 -17.72
C PHE A 38 -6.08 6.40 -16.31
N GLY A 39 -6.83 7.49 -16.15
CA GLY A 39 -7.44 7.87 -14.87
C GLY A 39 -8.64 7.00 -14.55
N LEU A 40 -8.95 6.82 -13.29
CA LEU A 40 -10.05 6.01 -12.81
C LEU A 40 -11.37 6.74 -13.01
N ARG A 41 -12.23 6.22 -13.87
CA ARG A 41 -13.59 6.68 -14.10
C ARG A 41 -14.52 5.47 -14.08
N PRO A 42 -15.39 5.33 -13.07
CA PRO A 42 -16.27 4.15 -12.95
C PRO A 42 -17.09 3.88 -14.21
N ALA A 43 -17.63 4.92 -14.85
CA ALA A 43 -18.36 4.80 -16.11
C ALA A 43 -17.55 4.12 -17.25
N ASP A 44 -16.24 4.35 -17.30
CA ASP A 44 -15.39 3.73 -18.33
C ASP A 44 -14.96 2.31 -17.91
N VAL A 45 -14.76 2.06 -16.62
CA VAL A 45 -14.48 0.70 -16.13
C VAL A 45 -15.64 -0.24 -16.39
N PHE A 46 -16.87 0.17 -16.08
CA PHE A 46 -18.06 -0.68 -16.24
C PHE A 46 -18.62 -0.65 -17.66
N GLY A 47 -18.65 0.51 -18.32
CA GLY A 47 -19.26 0.66 -19.64
C GLY A 47 -18.35 0.34 -20.80
N ARG A 48 -17.03 0.51 -20.65
CA ARG A 48 -16.02 0.34 -21.72
C ARG A 48 -14.97 -0.72 -21.40
N LEU A 49 -15.04 -1.35 -20.21
CA LEU A 49 -14.11 -2.37 -19.74
C LEU A 49 -12.66 -1.88 -19.66
N HIS A 50 -12.45 -0.61 -19.27
CA HIS A 50 -11.12 -0.05 -19.06
C HIS A 50 -10.49 -0.60 -17.76
N LEU A 51 -10.23 -1.92 -17.69
CA LEU A 51 -9.81 -2.66 -16.50
C LEU A 51 -8.40 -2.30 -16.02
N TRP A 52 -7.64 -1.53 -16.77
CA TRP A 52 -6.33 -1.00 -16.36
C TRP A 52 -6.45 0.22 -15.44
N GLN A 53 -7.55 0.99 -15.52
CA GLN A 53 -7.75 2.22 -14.78
C GLN A 53 -7.59 2.08 -13.26
N PRO A 54 -8.05 0.98 -12.60
CA PRO A 54 -7.83 0.77 -11.16
C PRO A 54 -6.36 0.71 -10.72
N VAL A 55 -5.43 0.56 -11.66
CA VAL A 55 -3.98 0.57 -11.40
C VAL A 55 -3.33 1.83 -11.93
N THR A 56 -3.64 2.22 -13.16
CA THR A 56 -2.93 3.31 -13.86
C THR A 56 -3.20 4.68 -13.27
N TYR A 57 -4.40 4.91 -12.71
CA TYR A 57 -4.77 6.16 -12.08
C TYR A 57 -3.80 6.61 -10.98
N MET A 58 -3.15 5.64 -10.31
CA MET A 58 -2.19 5.88 -9.23
C MET A 58 -0.95 6.64 -9.68
N PHE A 59 -0.67 6.69 -10.97
CA PHE A 59 0.50 7.36 -11.55
C PHE A 59 0.18 8.73 -12.16
N LEU A 60 -1.10 9.08 -12.26
CA LEU A 60 -1.55 10.33 -12.86
C LEU A 60 -1.76 11.40 -11.78
N HIS A 61 -1.49 12.68 -12.14
CA HIS A 61 -1.65 13.77 -11.18
C HIS A 61 -2.27 14.98 -11.87
N GLY A 62 -3.29 15.59 -11.25
CA GLY A 62 -4.04 16.73 -11.79
C GLY A 62 -3.30 18.07 -11.75
N GLY A 63 -2.06 18.11 -11.23
CA GLY A 63 -1.24 19.31 -11.16
C GLY A 63 0.06 19.10 -10.37
N LEU A 64 0.98 20.06 -10.49
CA LEU A 64 2.31 19.99 -9.91
C LEU A 64 2.28 19.83 -8.38
N PHE A 65 1.45 20.61 -7.68
CA PHE A 65 1.34 20.49 -6.23
C PHE A 65 0.74 19.15 -5.80
N HIS A 66 -0.22 18.61 -6.59
CA HIS A 66 -0.78 17.28 -6.34
C HIS A 66 0.30 16.20 -6.42
N LEU A 67 1.14 16.23 -7.47
CA LEU A 67 2.30 15.34 -7.59
C LEU A 67 3.27 15.53 -6.42
N LEU A 68 3.66 16.79 -6.15
CA LEU A 68 4.65 17.11 -5.13
C LEU A 68 4.25 16.57 -3.74
N PHE A 69 3.01 16.81 -3.30
CA PHE A 69 2.54 16.34 -2.00
C PHE A 69 2.42 14.81 -1.93
N ASN A 70 2.01 14.14 -3.01
CA ASN A 70 2.01 12.69 -3.07
C ASN A 70 3.42 12.11 -2.97
N MET A 71 4.39 12.66 -3.69
CA MET A 71 5.77 12.18 -3.67
C MET A 71 6.46 12.50 -2.35
N LEU A 72 6.17 13.64 -1.76
CA LEU A 72 6.65 14.01 -0.41
C LEU A 72 6.13 13.01 0.64
N ALA A 73 4.83 12.72 0.62
CA ALA A 73 4.23 11.76 1.54
C ALA A 73 4.75 10.33 1.31
N LEU A 74 4.89 9.91 0.05
CA LEU A 74 5.50 8.63 -0.30
C LEU A 74 6.93 8.52 0.25
N TRP A 75 7.73 9.59 0.14
CA TRP A 75 9.07 9.64 0.70
C TRP A 75 9.06 9.62 2.23
N MET A 76 8.29 10.50 2.87
CA MET A 76 8.27 10.63 4.33
C MET A 76 7.82 9.35 5.04
N PHE A 77 6.74 8.74 4.58
CA PHE A 77 6.14 7.57 5.24
C PHE A 77 6.64 6.25 4.65
N GLY A 78 6.97 6.23 3.37
CA GLY A 78 7.33 5.00 2.67
C GLY A 78 8.74 4.51 2.97
N VAL A 79 9.72 5.42 3.14
CA VAL A 79 11.14 5.03 3.28
C VAL A 79 11.37 4.09 4.48
N GLU A 80 10.78 4.40 5.62
CA GLU A 80 10.93 3.57 6.81
C GLU A 80 10.17 2.25 6.68
N LEU A 81 8.99 2.29 6.09
CA LEU A 81 8.20 1.09 5.84
C LEU A 81 8.88 0.15 4.84
N GLU A 82 9.48 0.67 3.74
CA GLU A 82 10.22 -0.17 2.79
C GLU A 82 11.46 -0.79 3.44
N ARG A 83 12.18 -0.03 4.28
CA ARG A 83 13.35 -0.56 5.02
C ARG A 83 12.96 -1.65 6.01
N MET A 84 11.83 -1.48 6.69
CA MET A 84 11.34 -2.43 7.69
C MET A 84 10.78 -3.71 7.04
N TRP A 85 10.02 -3.57 5.95
CA TRP A 85 9.29 -4.69 5.33
C TRP A 85 10.05 -5.36 4.19
N GLY A 86 11.05 -4.69 3.64
CA GLY A 86 11.67 -5.05 2.37
C GLY A 86 10.82 -4.66 1.15
N SER A 87 11.50 -4.49 0.02
CA SER A 87 10.94 -3.94 -1.22
C SER A 87 9.73 -4.72 -1.76
N ARG A 88 9.73 -6.06 -1.66
CA ARG A 88 8.63 -6.89 -2.19
C ARG A 88 7.32 -6.70 -1.42
N TYR A 89 7.40 -6.69 -0.07
CA TYR A 89 6.20 -6.52 0.75
C TYR A 89 5.67 -5.09 0.64
N PHE A 90 6.56 -4.09 0.66
CA PHE A 90 6.21 -2.69 0.47
C PHE A 90 5.47 -2.47 -0.85
N LEU A 91 5.99 -2.99 -1.96
CA LEU A 91 5.36 -2.85 -3.27
C LEU A 91 3.98 -3.49 -3.33
N ARG A 92 3.82 -4.69 -2.77
CA ARG A 92 2.50 -5.35 -2.66
C ARG A 92 1.52 -4.51 -1.86
N TYR A 93 1.95 -4.01 -0.70
CA TYR A 93 1.12 -3.18 0.15
C TYR A 93 0.67 -1.91 -0.57
N TYR A 94 1.59 -1.21 -1.24
CA TYR A 94 1.32 -0.01 -2.02
C TYR A 94 0.25 -0.26 -3.10
N PHE A 95 0.39 -1.32 -3.89
CA PHE A 95 -0.60 -1.64 -4.92
C PHE A 95 -1.92 -2.15 -4.35
N VAL A 96 -1.90 -2.94 -3.30
CA VAL A 96 -3.15 -3.41 -2.66
C VAL A 96 -3.95 -2.24 -2.12
N THR A 97 -3.31 -1.27 -1.47
CA THR A 97 -3.99 -0.10 -0.93
C THR A 97 -4.48 0.85 -2.03
N GLY A 98 -3.69 1.04 -3.09
CA GLY A 98 -4.11 1.84 -4.24
C GLY A 98 -5.27 1.19 -5.03
N VAL A 99 -5.17 -0.08 -5.34
CA VAL A 99 -6.27 -0.82 -6.02
C VAL A 99 -7.49 -0.95 -5.11
N GLY A 100 -7.30 -1.13 -3.80
CA GLY A 100 -8.39 -1.12 -2.82
C GLY A 100 -9.11 0.22 -2.74
N ALA A 101 -8.37 1.32 -2.87
CA ALA A 101 -8.95 2.66 -2.99
C ALA A 101 -9.83 2.79 -4.25
N ALA A 102 -9.31 2.32 -5.39
CA ALA A 102 -10.07 2.26 -6.64
C ALA A 102 -11.33 1.38 -6.50
N ALA A 103 -11.19 0.18 -5.92
CA ALA A 103 -12.32 -0.73 -5.70
C ALA A 103 -13.41 -0.09 -4.82
N THR A 104 -13.03 0.63 -3.77
CA THR A 104 -13.98 1.37 -2.91
C THR A 104 -14.72 2.43 -3.73
N THR A 105 -14.01 3.21 -4.55
CA THR A 105 -14.61 4.21 -5.44
C THR A 105 -15.60 3.55 -6.43
N LEU A 106 -15.20 2.43 -7.05
CA LEU A 106 -16.06 1.68 -7.98
C LEU A 106 -17.33 1.14 -7.29
N VAL A 107 -17.19 0.53 -6.12
CA VAL A 107 -18.35 0.00 -5.37
C VAL A 107 -19.30 1.12 -4.95
N LEU A 108 -18.78 2.21 -4.37
CA LEU A 108 -19.60 3.32 -3.91
C LEU A 108 -20.29 4.06 -5.08
N SER A 109 -19.70 4.09 -6.27
CA SER A 109 -20.32 4.69 -7.46
C SER A 109 -21.56 3.93 -7.95
N LEU A 110 -21.75 2.67 -7.54
CA LEU A 110 -22.91 1.85 -7.88
C LEU A 110 -24.02 1.92 -6.81
N VAL A 111 -23.73 2.50 -5.65
CA VAL A 111 -24.72 2.61 -4.58
C VAL A 111 -25.66 3.80 -4.87
N PRO A 112 -26.98 3.61 -4.90
CA PRO A 112 -27.95 4.69 -5.11
C PRO A 112 -28.06 5.58 -3.87
N MET A 113 -27.08 6.48 -3.72
CA MET A 113 -27.01 7.44 -2.62
C MET A 113 -26.68 8.83 -3.18
N ALA A 114 -26.89 9.87 -2.36
CA ALA A 114 -26.52 11.24 -2.75
C ALA A 114 -25.04 11.31 -3.15
N GLY A 115 -24.76 11.75 -4.39
CA GLY A 115 -23.41 11.82 -4.94
C GLY A 115 -22.92 10.56 -5.68
N GLY A 116 -23.65 9.45 -5.68
CA GLY A 116 -23.26 8.22 -6.42
C GLY A 116 -23.16 8.44 -7.92
N GLU A 117 -24.11 9.14 -8.53
CA GLU A 117 -24.07 9.49 -9.96
C GLU A 117 -22.87 10.38 -10.29
N GLN A 118 -22.59 11.37 -9.45
CA GLN A 118 -21.42 12.21 -9.63
C GLN A 118 -20.12 11.40 -9.52
N LEU A 119 -20.03 10.48 -8.55
CA LEU A 119 -18.87 9.59 -8.40
C LEU A 119 -18.70 8.70 -9.63
N TYR A 120 -19.80 8.20 -10.21
CA TYR A 120 -19.81 7.33 -11.37
C TYR A 120 -19.16 7.98 -12.61
N TYR A 121 -19.41 9.27 -12.83
CA TYR A 121 -18.86 10.02 -13.98
C TYR A 121 -17.58 10.79 -13.67
N SER A 122 -17.16 10.85 -12.41
CA SER A 122 -15.96 11.61 -12.02
C SER A 122 -14.67 10.91 -12.36
N LEU A 123 -13.67 11.68 -12.70
CA LEU A 123 -12.30 11.22 -12.94
C LEU A 123 -11.48 11.32 -11.65
N THR A 124 -10.97 10.20 -11.18
CA THR A 124 -10.06 10.11 -10.04
C THR A 124 -8.65 9.83 -10.53
N VAL A 125 -7.67 10.61 -10.06
CA VAL A 125 -6.24 10.46 -10.36
C VAL A 125 -5.41 10.69 -9.10
N GLY A 126 -4.26 10.07 -9.00
CA GLY A 126 -3.28 10.28 -7.94
C GLY A 126 -2.87 9.02 -7.20
N ALA A 127 -1.66 9.06 -6.66
CA ALA A 127 -1.12 8.02 -5.78
C ALA A 127 -1.76 8.05 -4.38
N SER A 128 -2.61 9.03 -4.09
CA SER A 128 -3.07 9.35 -2.73
C SER A 128 -3.80 8.20 -2.04
N GLY A 129 -4.57 7.37 -2.76
CA GLY A 129 -5.17 6.17 -2.17
C GLY A 129 -4.12 5.23 -1.55
N ALA A 130 -3.03 4.96 -2.27
CA ALA A 130 -1.91 4.18 -1.75
C ALA A 130 -1.15 4.92 -0.64
N VAL A 131 -0.96 6.22 -0.76
CA VAL A 131 -0.30 7.07 0.25
C VAL A 131 -1.09 7.06 1.56
N TYR A 132 -2.43 7.11 1.53
CA TYR A 132 -3.25 6.97 2.74
C TYR A 132 -3.11 5.58 3.38
N GLY A 133 -2.97 4.53 2.58
CA GLY A 133 -2.60 3.22 3.08
C GLY A 133 -1.24 3.21 3.79
N LEU A 134 -0.21 3.84 3.20
CA LEU A 134 1.11 3.99 3.83
C LEU A 134 1.04 4.83 5.10
N LEU A 135 0.25 5.89 5.11
CA LEU A 135 0.04 6.74 6.28
C LEU A 135 -0.57 5.94 7.44
N LEU A 136 -1.59 5.11 7.15
CA LEU A 136 -2.16 4.20 8.15
C LEU A 136 -1.11 3.23 8.70
N ALA A 137 -0.34 2.58 7.82
CA ALA A 137 0.72 1.67 8.25
C ALA A 137 1.74 2.38 9.13
N TYR A 138 2.17 3.58 8.73
CA TYR A 138 3.11 4.37 9.51
C TYR A 138 2.56 4.70 10.91
N GLY A 139 1.31 5.12 11.01
CA GLY A 139 0.66 5.38 12.29
C GLY A 139 0.48 4.15 13.17
N LEU A 140 0.35 2.95 12.58
CA LEU A 140 0.26 1.69 13.31
C LEU A 140 1.61 1.17 13.81
N TYR A 141 2.68 1.33 13.02
CA TYR A 141 4.02 0.83 13.36
C TYR A 141 4.86 1.84 14.15
N PHE A 142 4.61 3.13 13.96
CA PHE A 142 5.34 4.24 14.59
C PHE A 142 4.39 5.25 15.27
N PRO A 143 3.48 4.82 16.16
CA PRO A 143 2.35 5.64 16.64
C PRO A 143 2.74 6.94 17.31
N ASP A 144 3.85 6.94 18.05
CA ASP A 144 4.30 8.09 18.85
C ASP A 144 5.39 8.92 18.14
N ARG A 145 5.75 8.54 16.90
CA ARG A 145 6.74 9.30 16.14
C ARG A 145 6.17 10.66 15.71
N PRO A 146 6.90 11.77 15.96
CA PRO A 146 6.42 13.10 15.61
C PRO A 146 6.44 13.30 14.09
N ILE A 147 5.31 13.74 13.56
CA ILE A 147 5.17 14.30 12.23
C ILE A 147 5.08 15.80 12.37
N TYR A 148 6.03 16.53 11.77
CA TYR A 148 6.09 17.99 11.88
C TYR A 148 5.17 18.65 10.88
N LEU A 149 3.98 19.07 11.34
CA LEU A 149 3.05 19.86 10.53
C LEU A 149 3.64 21.24 10.27
N TYR A 150 3.67 21.66 9.02
CA TYR A 150 4.33 22.90 8.58
C TYR A 150 5.78 23.05 9.07
N LEU A 151 6.47 21.92 9.32
CA LEU A 151 7.85 21.88 9.87
C LEU A 151 8.02 22.45 11.27
N ILE A 152 6.93 22.79 11.95
CA ILE A 152 6.96 23.49 13.26
C ILE A 152 6.27 22.66 14.34
N PHE A 153 5.06 22.16 14.09
CA PHE A 153 4.23 21.51 15.10
C PHE A 153 4.38 19.99 15.06
N PRO A 154 5.02 19.37 16.09
CA PRO A 154 5.13 17.91 16.17
C PRO A 154 3.79 17.30 16.60
N ILE A 155 3.23 16.47 15.75
CA ILE A 155 2.01 15.69 16.04
C ILE A 155 2.39 14.21 15.99
N PRO A 156 2.10 13.41 17.03
CA PRO A 156 2.28 11.97 16.99
C PRO A 156 1.54 11.33 15.81
N ALA A 157 2.18 10.40 15.10
CA ALA A 157 1.70 9.82 13.86
C ALA A 157 0.28 9.25 13.99
N LYS A 158 -0.06 8.60 15.11
CA LYS A 158 -1.41 8.09 15.38
C LYS A 158 -2.49 9.17 15.29
N TYR A 159 -2.25 10.33 15.87
CA TYR A 159 -3.20 11.44 15.84
C TYR A 159 -3.26 12.10 14.47
N PHE A 160 -2.12 12.22 13.80
CA PHE A 160 -2.09 12.74 12.43
C PHE A 160 -2.94 11.88 11.49
N VAL A 161 -2.80 10.54 11.55
CA VAL A 161 -3.62 9.60 10.76
C VAL A 161 -5.10 9.75 11.08
N MET A 162 -5.46 9.85 12.36
CA MET A 162 -6.86 10.04 12.79
C MET A 162 -7.44 11.34 12.25
N ILE A 163 -6.70 12.46 12.34
CA ILE A 163 -7.13 13.76 11.83
C ILE A 163 -7.34 13.73 10.32
N VAL A 164 -6.36 13.21 9.56
CA VAL A 164 -6.43 13.16 8.11
C VAL A 164 -7.54 12.19 7.65
N GLY A 165 -7.73 11.08 8.35
CA GLY A 165 -8.83 10.15 8.13
C GLY A 165 -10.19 10.79 8.40
N ALA A 166 -10.35 11.53 9.51
CA ALA A 166 -11.56 12.24 9.83
C ALA A 166 -11.87 13.34 8.81
N ILE A 167 -10.88 14.14 8.43
CA ILE A 167 -11.04 15.14 7.36
C ILE A 167 -11.53 14.48 6.06
N SER A 168 -10.92 13.37 5.65
CA SER A 168 -11.34 12.64 4.46
C SER A 168 -12.75 12.09 4.57
N PHE A 169 -13.14 11.60 5.75
CA PHE A 169 -14.49 11.11 6.01
C PHE A 169 -15.53 12.22 5.89
N PHE A 170 -15.37 13.32 6.61
CA PHE A 170 -16.33 14.42 6.57
C PHE A 170 -16.36 15.09 5.19
N SER A 171 -15.23 15.22 4.51
CA SER A 171 -15.17 15.75 3.15
C SER A 171 -15.82 14.84 2.12
N SER A 172 -15.83 13.52 2.35
CA SER A 172 -16.53 12.59 1.45
C SER A 172 -18.05 12.75 1.46
N LEU A 173 -18.61 13.34 2.53
CA LEU A 173 -20.03 13.63 2.63
C LEU A 173 -20.44 14.94 1.93
N GLY A 174 -19.47 15.77 1.51
CA GLY A 174 -19.65 17.15 1.04
C GLY A 174 -19.82 17.35 -0.46
N GLY A 175 -20.31 16.40 -1.24
CA GLY A 175 -20.63 16.62 -2.68
C GLY A 175 -19.41 16.52 -3.61
N ALA A 176 -19.25 17.47 -4.57
CA ALA A 176 -18.29 17.37 -5.68
C ALA A 176 -16.83 17.12 -5.30
N SER A 177 -16.39 17.62 -4.15
CA SER A 177 -15.03 17.37 -3.63
C SER A 177 -14.88 15.98 -2.99
N GLY A 178 -15.98 15.27 -2.75
CA GLY A 178 -16.00 13.97 -2.08
C GLY A 178 -15.35 12.82 -2.86
N VAL A 179 -15.21 12.95 -4.17
CA VAL A 179 -14.69 11.91 -5.06
C VAL A 179 -13.28 11.44 -4.66
N ALA A 180 -12.35 12.37 -4.45
CA ALA A 180 -10.98 12.03 -4.05
C ALA A 180 -10.95 11.45 -2.62
N HIS A 181 -11.84 11.93 -1.73
CA HIS A 181 -11.89 11.50 -0.34
C HIS A 181 -12.40 10.06 -0.18
N THR A 182 -13.29 9.58 -1.07
CA THR A 182 -13.70 8.16 -1.09
C THR A 182 -12.52 7.23 -1.37
N ALA A 183 -11.66 7.59 -2.32
CA ALA A 183 -10.44 6.85 -2.61
C ALA A 183 -9.44 6.86 -1.42
N HIS A 184 -9.33 7.99 -0.70
CA HIS A 184 -8.50 8.07 0.50
C HIS A 184 -8.98 7.12 1.61
N LEU A 185 -10.27 7.13 1.90
CA LEU A 185 -10.87 6.21 2.87
C LEU A 185 -10.74 4.75 2.43
N GLY A 186 -10.92 4.48 1.14
CA GLY A 186 -10.68 3.16 0.56
C GLY A 186 -9.25 2.66 0.75
N GLY A 187 -8.26 3.55 0.61
CA GLY A 187 -6.85 3.25 0.87
C GLY A 187 -6.57 2.92 2.33
N LEU A 188 -7.15 3.70 3.28
CA LEU A 188 -7.08 3.41 4.71
C LEU A 188 -7.70 2.04 5.04
N LEU A 189 -8.91 1.79 4.54
CA LEU A 189 -9.64 0.54 4.77
C LEU A 189 -8.87 -0.67 4.22
N ALA A 190 -8.43 -0.61 2.96
CA ALA A 190 -7.67 -1.67 2.32
C ALA A 190 -6.35 -1.93 3.07
N GLY A 191 -5.67 -0.85 3.50
CA GLY A 191 -4.47 -0.94 4.31
C GLY A 191 -4.70 -1.63 5.65
N TYR A 192 -5.75 -1.27 6.35
CA TYR A 192 -6.13 -1.91 7.61
C TYR A 192 -6.45 -3.40 7.44
N LEU A 193 -7.28 -3.71 6.45
CA LEU A 193 -7.65 -5.10 6.16
C LEU A 193 -6.45 -5.95 5.74
N TYR A 194 -5.50 -5.37 5.00
CA TYR A 194 -4.28 -6.07 4.61
C TYR A 194 -3.37 -6.37 5.80
N LEU A 195 -3.22 -5.42 6.75
CA LEU A 195 -2.32 -5.56 7.91
C LEU A 195 -2.94 -6.35 9.07
N LYS A 196 -4.25 -6.23 9.30
CA LYS A 196 -4.95 -6.77 10.45
C LYS A 196 -5.99 -7.85 10.11
N GLY A 197 -6.29 -8.03 8.83
CA GLY A 197 -7.30 -8.97 8.38
C GLY A 197 -6.92 -10.45 8.65
N PRO A 198 -7.90 -11.34 8.73
CA PRO A 198 -7.69 -12.78 8.99
C PRO A 198 -6.82 -13.44 7.91
N ARG A 199 -6.73 -12.85 6.73
CA ARG A 199 -5.93 -13.34 5.60
C ARG A 199 -4.44 -13.34 5.90
N THR A 200 -3.94 -12.41 6.73
CA THR A 200 -2.53 -12.41 7.16
C THR A 200 -2.20 -13.60 8.04
N ARG A 201 -3.11 -14.02 8.93
CA ARG A 201 -2.97 -15.22 9.75
C ARG A 201 -3.05 -16.48 8.88
N LEU A 202 -4.02 -16.56 7.98
CA LEU A 202 -4.16 -17.68 7.05
C LEU A 202 -2.96 -17.81 6.11
N MET A 203 -2.49 -16.70 5.54
CA MET A 203 -1.30 -16.72 4.67
C MET A 203 -0.02 -17.10 5.43
N ALA A 204 0.14 -16.62 6.66
CA ALA A 204 1.25 -17.01 7.52
C ALA A 204 1.18 -18.51 7.87
N GLU A 205 -0.01 -19.03 8.13
CA GLU A 205 -0.22 -20.45 8.41
C GLU A 205 0.01 -21.32 7.16
N PHE A 206 -0.45 -20.88 5.99
CA PHE A 206 -0.16 -21.56 4.72
C PHE A 206 1.33 -21.51 4.38
N ALA A 207 2.00 -20.36 4.54
CA ALA A 207 3.44 -20.24 4.33
C ALA A 207 4.22 -21.16 5.29
N TYR A 208 3.86 -21.19 6.57
CA TYR A 208 4.45 -22.07 7.56
C TYR A 208 4.23 -23.56 7.22
N ARG A 209 3.00 -23.94 6.83
CA ARG A 209 2.69 -25.32 6.42
C ARG A 209 3.45 -25.72 5.16
N PHE A 210 3.58 -24.82 4.19
CA PHE A 210 4.33 -25.04 2.96
C PHE A 210 5.84 -25.19 3.23
N GLU A 211 6.41 -24.32 4.06
CA GLU A 211 7.82 -24.41 4.47
C GLU A 211 8.08 -25.71 5.25
N LYS A 212 7.23 -26.06 6.20
CA LYS A 212 7.30 -27.32 6.93
C LYS A 212 7.18 -28.53 6.00
N TRP A 213 6.33 -28.46 4.98
CA TRP A 213 6.21 -29.52 3.97
C TRP A 213 7.49 -29.61 3.12
N GLN A 214 8.10 -28.50 2.70
CA GLN A 214 9.37 -28.50 1.97
C GLN A 214 10.50 -29.12 2.82
N ILE A 215 10.59 -28.72 4.10
CA ILE A 215 11.59 -29.27 5.03
C ILE A 215 11.39 -30.78 5.22
N ASN A 216 10.17 -31.24 5.41
CA ASN A 216 9.86 -32.66 5.56
C ASN A 216 10.14 -33.45 4.27
N ARG A 217 9.91 -32.84 3.10
CA ARG A 217 10.24 -33.46 1.80
C ARG A 217 11.74 -33.56 1.58
N SER A 218 12.52 -32.55 1.97
CA SER A 218 13.97 -32.60 1.91
C SER A 218 14.56 -33.61 2.92
N ARG A 219 14.01 -33.67 4.14
CA ARG A 219 14.43 -34.68 5.15
C ARG A 219 14.22 -36.12 4.69
N ARG A 220 13.17 -36.40 3.91
CA ARG A 220 12.94 -37.76 3.33
C ARG A 220 13.94 -38.13 2.23
N ARG A 221 14.70 -37.17 1.70
CA ARG A 221 15.77 -37.41 0.71
C ARG A 221 17.15 -37.62 1.33
N PHE A 222 17.30 -37.30 2.59
CA PHE A 222 18.52 -37.54 3.36
C PHE A 222 18.19 -38.63 4.37
N ASP A 223 18.55 -39.90 4.08
CA ASP A 223 18.65 -40.91 5.08
C ASP A 223 19.71 -40.45 6.08
N VAL A 224 19.27 -40.05 7.27
CA VAL A 224 20.18 -39.79 8.37
C VAL A 224 20.70 -41.16 8.79
N TYR A 225 21.87 -41.51 8.31
CA TYR A 225 22.65 -42.61 8.86
C TYR A 225 22.92 -42.25 10.32
N THR A 226 22.06 -42.66 11.21
CA THR A 226 22.37 -42.82 12.63
C THR A 226 23.43 -43.89 12.68
N GLY A 227 24.68 -43.44 12.79
CA GLY A 227 25.83 -44.34 12.93
C GLY A 227 25.50 -45.31 14.07
N GLY A 228 25.24 -46.54 13.68
CA GLY A 228 25.00 -47.63 14.62
C GLY A 228 26.21 -47.72 15.56
N ARG A 229 26.07 -47.21 16.76
CA ARG A 229 26.86 -47.75 17.89
C ARG A 229 26.36 -49.16 18.08
N GLY A 230 27.01 -50.08 17.39
CA GLY A 230 26.85 -51.50 17.62
C GLY A 230 27.12 -51.77 19.10
N SER A 231 26.08 -52.17 19.79
CA SER A 231 26.20 -52.83 21.09
C SER A 231 26.79 -54.23 20.81
N ASP A 232 28.09 -54.30 20.71
CA ASP A 232 28.81 -55.60 20.71
C ASP A 232 30.02 -55.51 21.65
N ARG A 233 29.73 -55.28 22.93
CA ARG A 233 30.66 -55.49 24.02
C ARG A 233 29.95 -56.25 25.12
N ASP A 234 29.58 -57.44 24.83
CA ASP A 234 29.34 -58.45 25.88
C ASP A 234 29.58 -59.84 25.33
N LYS A 235 30.84 -60.16 25.10
CA LYS A 235 31.33 -61.57 25.01
C LYS A 235 32.58 -61.71 25.83
N ARG A 236 32.39 -62.08 27.12
CA ARG A 236 33.08 -63.06 27.90
C ARG A 236 34.58 -63.13 27.75
N ILE A 237 35.30 -62.70 28.76
CA ILE A 237 36.60 -63.24 29.12
C ILE A 237 36.43 -64.14 30.31
N HIS A 238 36.70 -65.43 30.06
CA HIS A 238 37.06 -66.37 31.09
C HIS A 238 38.54 -66.27 31.39
#